data_b47a6899e65686c52e78d6ffd222ba7a
#
_entry.id   b47a6899e65686c52e78d6ffd222ba7a
#
_cell.length_a   1.000
_cell.length_b   1.000
_cell.length_c   1.000
_cell.angle_alpha   90.00
_cell.angle_beta   90.00
_cell.angle_gamma   90.00
#
_symmetry.space_group_name_H-M   'P 1'
#
loop_
_entity.id
_entity.type
_entity.pdbx_description
1 polymer ?
#
loop_
_entity_poly.entity_id
_entity_poly.type
_entity_poly.pdbx_seq_one_letter_code
_entity_poly.pdbx_strand_id
1 'polypeptide(L)'
;MSATAINTFESGNDIILGKNLSADRRSLAFLSIVIVYFFYCYNFMVGTFVKPTMIAEAASGGFGFTLQQSETIFAVMSFGTIPGTIVFGILNAKIGKKYTLIVVASLIALTTFLPMMTPGSYQVWLVSRLITGGTLGGVFGCAMPLVTELFPQKYRGKLAAVLTSLFSLAMIFGGQLYSFMGDSNWQVLMYTAIIPPAVGAVMIFLFVPNDYQNTRQLNEVSKQQNEKISYL
;
A
#
# COMPACT_ATOMS: atom_id res chain seq x y z
N MET A 1 -7.38 2.67 40.96
CA MET A 1 -6.55 2.05 39.91
C MET A 1 -5.15 1.89 40.46
N SER A 2 -4.67 0.64 40.56
CA SER A 2 -3.38 0.31 41.20
C SER A 2 -2.22 0.70 40.30
N ALA A 3 -1.12 1.20 40.87
CA ALA A 3 0.14 1.54 40.18
C ALA A 3 0.69 0.38 39.33
N THR A 4 0.32 -0.85 39.65
CA THR A 4 0.65 -2.07 38.89
C THR A 4 -0.01 -2.11 37.49
N ALA A 5 -1.21 -1.53 37.36
CA ALA A 5 -1.90 -1.48 36.04
C ALA A 5 -1.27 -0.44 35.13
N ILE A 6 -0.74 0.66 35.66
CA ILE A 6 -0.06 1.71 34.90
C ILE A 6 1.28 1.18 34.37
N ASN A 7 2.03 0.43 35.20
CA ASN A 7 3.32 -0.16 34.79
C ASN A 7 3.16 -1.26 33.71
N THR A 8 2.03 -1.98 33.67
CA THR A 8 1.77 -2.94 32.59
C THR A 8 1.40 -2.25 31.26
N PHE A 9 0.82 -1.05 31.31
CA PHE A 9 0.58 -0.25 30.10
C PHE A 9 1.87 0.36 29.53
N GLU A 10 2.81 0.78 30.37
CA GLU A 10 4.13 1.26 29.92
C GLU A 10 4.99 0.12 29.37
N SER A 11 4.94 -1.07 29.95
CA SER A 11 5.64 -2.26 29.47
C SER A 11 5.10 -2.79 28.13
N GLY A 12 3.81 -2.62 27.84
CA GLY A 12 3.21 -3.01 26.54
C GLY A 12 3.61 -2.11 25.37
N ASN A 13 4.07 -0.88 25.62
CA ASN A 13 4.51 0.07 24.60
C ASN A 13 5.93 -0.17 24.08
N ASP A 14 6.69 -1.05 24.69
CA ASP A 14 8.10 -1.31 24.36
C ASP A 14 8.33 -2.52 23.44
N ILE A 15 7.27 -3.14 22.89
CA ILE A 15 7.42 -4.19 21.88
C ILE A 15 7.72 -3.51 20.53
N ILE A 16 8.93 -3.00 20.41
CA ILE A 16 9.43 -2.49 19.16
C ILE A 16 9.95 -3.68 18.36
N LEU A 17 9.27 -4.00 17.27
CA LEU A 17 9.67 -5.05 16.31
C LEU A 17 11.15 -4.89 15.86
N GLY A 18 11.64 -3.65 15.89
CA GLY A 18 13.01 -3.30 15.55
C GLY A 18 14.03 -3.42 16.69
N LYS A 19 13.66 -3.78 17.93
CA LYS A 19 14.59 -3.75 19.09
C LYS A 19 15.83 -4.64 18.89
N ASN A 20 15.66 -5.77 18.23
CA ASN A 20 16.73 -6.74 17.97
C ASN A 20 17.38 -6.61 16.59
N LEU A 21 17.02 -5.58 15.81
CA LEU A 21 17.57 -5.34 14.48
C LEU A 21 18.78 -4.40 14.55
N SER A 22 19.82 -4.71 13.78
CA SER A 22 20.90 -3.76 13.52
C SER A 22 20.37 -2.50 12.84
N ALA A 23 21.06 -1.38 12.99
CA ALA A 23 20.68 -0.10 12.39
C ALA A 23 20.50 -0.23 10.87
N ASP A 24 21.41 -0.96 10.21
CA ASP A 24 21.39 -1.18 8.76
C ASP A 24 20.16 -1.97 8.32
N ARG A 25 19.84 -3.06 9.00
CA ARG A 25 18.63 -3.86 8.70
C ARG A 25 17.36 -3.06 8.91
N ARG A 26 17.31 -2.21 9.94
CA ARG A 26 16.16 -1.33 10.20
C ARG A 26 15.98 -0.30 9.10
N SER A 27 17.09 0.27 8.62
CA SER A 27 17.07 1.23 7.51
C SER A 27 16.64 0.57 6.20
N LEU A 28 17.09 -0.65 5.91
CA LEU A 28 16.67 -1.41 4.73
C LEU A 28 15.19 -1.82 4.80
N ALA A 29 14.70 -2.21 5.98
CA ALA A 29 13.28 -2.49 6.19
C ALA A 29 12.43 -1.24 5.96
N PHE A 30 12.86 -0.08 6.47
CA PHE A 30 12.18 1.18 6.22
C PHE A 30 12.18 1.56 4.74
N LEU A 31 13.34 1.48 4.08
CA LEU A 31 13.47 1.78 2.66
C LEU A 31 12.55 0.90 1.80
N SER A 32 12.44 -0.40 2.12
CA SER A 32 11.54 -1.29 1.40
C SER A 32 10.06 -0.90 1.54
N ILE A 33 9.64 -0.48 2.73
CA ILE A 33 8.29 0.03 2.97
C ILE A 33 8.05 1.34 2.21
N VAL A 34 9.03 2.25 2.23
CA VAL A 34 8.99 3.54 1.50
C VAL A 34 8.84 3.31 0.01
N ILE A 35 9.59 2.38 -0.57
CA ILE A 35 9.50 2.04 -2.00
C ILE A 35 8.08 1.55 -2.33
N VAL A 36 7.57 0.57 -1.60
CA VAL A 36 6.22 0.04 -1.86
C VAL A 36 5.17 1.14 -1.70
N TYR A 37 5.26 1.96 -0.66
CA TYR A 37 4.33 3.04 -0.41
C TYR A 37 4.39 4.14 -1.49
N PHE A 38 5.58 4.54 -1.91
CA PHE A 38 5.77 5.55 -2.96
C PHE A 38 5.17 5.08 -4.28
N PHE A 39 5.53 3.88 -4.74
CA PHE A 39 5.03 3.36 -6.01
C PHE A 39 3.56 2.94 -5.95
N TYR A 40 3.04 2.64 -4.77
CA TYR A 40 1.61 2.54 -4.56
C TYR A 40 0.91 3.90 -4.83
N CYS A 41 1.42 4.99 -4.24
CA CYS A 41 0.88 6.34 -4.49
C CYS A 41 1.00 6.72 -5.98
N TYR A 42 2.11 6.38 -6.63
CA TYR A 42 2.29 6.55 -8.07
C TYR A 42 1.26 5.74 -8.87
N ASN A 43 1.03 4.46 -8.51
CA ASN A 43 0.06 3.60 -9.18
C ASN A 43 -1.37 4.16 -9.08
N PHE A 44 -1.69 4.81 -7.95
CA PHE A 44 -2.95 5.51 -7.80
C PHE A 44 -3.14 6.59 -8.87
N MET A 45 -2.08 7.31 -9.21
CA MET A 45 -2.10 8.42 -10.17
C MET A 45 -1.80 8.03 -11.61
N VAL A 46 -1.12 6.90 -11.87
CA VAL A 46 -0.66 6.51 -13.22
C VAL A 46 -1.79 6.46 -14.23
N GLY A 47 -2.98 6.08 -13.82
CA GLY A 47 -4.15 6.10 -14.68
C GLY A 47 -4.45 7.49 -15.24
N THR A 48 -4.31 8.54 -14.44
CA THR A 48 -4.53 9.93 -14.91
C THR A 48 -3.57 10.30 -16.03
N PHE A 49 -2.33 9.83 -15.97
CA PHE A 49 -1.32 10.07 -17.01
C PHE A 49 -1.56 9.23 -18.28
N VAL A 50 -2.20 8.07 -18.15
CA VAL A 50 -2.55 7.22 -19.31
C VAL A 50 -3.91 7.61 -19.91
N LYS A 51 -4.70 8.47 -19.25
CA LYS A 51 -6.03 8.88 -19.69
C LYS A 51 -6.08 9.45 -21.11
N PRO A 52 -5.15 10.32 -21.58
CA PRO A 52 -5.14 10.78 -22.96
C PRO A 52 -5.09 9.63 -23.97
N THR A 53 -4.24 8.63 -23.71
CA THR A 53 -4.15 7.42 -24.55
C THR A 53 -5.42 6.56 -24.48
N MET A 54 -6.10 6.51 -23.33
CA MET A 54 -7.36 5.77 -23.20
C MET A 54 -8.46 6.34 -24.10
N ILE A 55 -8.52 7.67 -24.24
CA ILE A 55 -9.56 8.37 -24.99
C ILE A 55 -9.21 8.49 -26.49
N ALA A 56 -7.91 8.47 -26.82
CA ALA A 56 -7.47 8.54 -28.21
C ALA A 56 -8.06 7.41 -29.04
N GLU A 57 -8.33 7.71 -30.34
CA GLU A 57 -8.88 6.72 -31.26
C GLU A 57 -7.95 5.52 -31.43
N ALA A 58 -8.52 4.33 -31.58
CA ALA A 58 -7.77 3.11 -31.80
C ALA A 58 -6.89 3.17 -33.06
N ALA A 59 -7.34 3.89 -34.12
CA ALA A 59 -6.58 4.11 -35.35
C ALA A 59 -5.28 4.91 -35.13
N SER A 60 -5.23 5.75 -34.07
CA SER A 60 -4.05 6.53 -33.69
C SER A 60 -3.21 5.88 -32.60
N GLY A 61 -3.47 4.60 -32.26
CA GLY A 61 -2.76 3.87 -31.20
C GLY A 61 -3.33 4.04 -29.80
N GLY A 62 -4.49 4.69 -29.66
CA GLY A 62 -5.24 4.79 -28.41
C GLY A 62 -6.11 3.56 -28.13
N PHE A 63 -6.86 3.58 -27.01
CA PHE A 63 -7.73 2.47 -26.62
C PHE A 63 -9.18 2.64 -27.11
N GLY A 64 -9.56 3.82 -27.58
CA GLY A 64 -10.88 4.13 -28.10
C GLY A 64 -11.98 4.19 -27.04
N PHE A 65 -11.64 4.43 -25.78
CA PHE A 65 -12.63 4.58 -24.71
C PHE A 65 -13.32 5.95 -24.78
N THR A 66 -14.60 5.98 -24.44
CA THR A 66 -15.29 7.26 -24.25
C THR A 66 -14.76 7.97 -23.00
N LEU A 67 -14.92 9.29 -22.95
CA LEU A 67 -14.59 10.07 -21.74
C LEU A 67 -15.31 9.51 -20.52
N GLN A 68 -16.59 9.16 -20.64
CA GLN A 68 -17.37 8.59 -19.56
C GLN A 68 -16.81 7.24 -19.07
N GLN A 69 -16.39 6.37 -19.97
CA GLN A 69 -15.75 5.09 -19.61
C GLN A 69 -14.45 5.32 -18.85
N SER A 70 -13.62 6.25 -19.30
CA SER A 70 -12.37 6.62 -18.63
C SER A 70 -12.64 7.14 -17.22
N GLU A 71 -13.59 8.07 -17.04
CA GLU A 71 -13.96 8.58 -15.71
C GLU A 71 -14.52 7.47 -14.80
N THR A 72 -15.30 6.55 -15.33
CA THR A 72 -15.83 5.42 -14.56
C THR A 72 -14.73 4.51 -14.04
N ILE A 73 -13.68 4.24 -14.82
CA ILE A 73 -12.50 3.47 -14.41
C ILE A 73 -11.85 4.09 -13.16
N PHE A 74 -11.76 5.43 -13.09
CA PHE A 74 -11.21 6.12 -11.92
C PHE A 74 -12.17 6.14 -10.73
N ALA A 75 -13.45 6.38 -10.99
CA ALA A 75 -14.47 6.39 -9.94
C ALA A 75 -14.56 5.04 -9.21
N VAL A 76 -14.55 3.95 -9.98
CA VAL A 76 -14.63 2.58 -9.44
C VAL A 76 -13.44 2.25 -8.52
N MET A 77 -12.27 2.81 -8.78
CA MET A 77 -11.11 2.66 -7.88
C MET A 77 -11.42 3.18 -6.47
N SER A 78 -12.11 4.32 -6.34
CA SER A 78 -12.51 4.88 -5.04
C SER A 78 -13.53 3.97 -4.32
N PHE A 79 -14.47 3.39 -5.05
CA PHE A 79 -15.43 2.43 -4.48
C PHE A 79 -14.75 1.16 -3.96
N GLY A 80 -13.69 0.68 -4.61
CA GLY A 80 -12.91 -0.48 -4.16
C GLY A 80 -12.25 -0.28 -2.79
N THR A 81 -11.97 0.96 -2.40
CA THR A 81 -11.27 1.28 -1.14
C THR A 81 -12.04 0.81 0.10
N ILE A 82 -13.37 0.95 0.11
CA ILE A 82 -14.21 0.59 1.27
C ILE A 82 -14.12 -0.92 1.57
N PRO A 83 -14.53 -1.82 0.66
CA PRO A 83 -14.43 -3.25 0.91
C PRO A 83 -12.98 -3.71 1.09
N GLY A 84 -12.05 -3.11 0.37
CA GLY A 84 -10.62 -3.42 0.48
C GLY A 84 -10.07 -3.15 1.88
N THR A 85 -10.42 -2.03 2.50
CA THR A 85 -10.00 -1.72 3.87
C THR A 85 -10.45 -2.79 4.86
N ILE A 86 -11.67 -3.29 4.71
CA ILE A 86 -12.22 -4.37 5.57
C ILE A 86 -11.45 -5.68 5.32
N VAL A 87 -11.31 -6.09 4.06
CA VAL A 87 -10.65 -7.34 3.68
C VAL A 87 -9.19 -7.35 4.14
N PHE A 88 -8.44 -6.30 3.84
CA PHE A 88 -7.02 -6.22 4.23
C PHE A 88 -6.84 -5.97 5.72
N GLY A 89 -7.79 -5.32 6.39
CA GLY A 89 -7.81 -5.22 7.85
C GLY A 89 -7.93 -6.60 8.51
N ILE A 90 -8.84 -7.45 8.03
CA ILE A 90 -8.99 -8.84 8.49
C ILE A 90 -7.73 -9.66 8.16
N LEU A 91 -7.20 -9.50 6.95
CA LEU A 91 -5.99 -10.20 6.53
C LEU A 91 -4.80 -9.82 7.42
N ASN A 92 -4.64 -8.53 7.70
CA ASN A 92 -3.61 -8.02 8.59
C ASN A 92 -3.69 -8.63 10.00
N ALA A 93 -4.91 -8.76 10.55
CA ALA A 93 -5.12 -9.40 11.84
C ALA A 93 -4.79 -10.91 11.83
N LYS A 94 -4.94 -11.59 10.68
CA LYS A 94 -4.71 -13.04 10.54
C LYS A 94 -3.25 -13.40 10.26
N ILE A 95 -2.61 -12.72 9.32
CA ILE A 95 -1.26 -13.10 8.83
C ILE A 95 -0.18 -12.08 9.20
N GLY A 96 -0.54 -10.95 9.81
CA GLY A 96 0.39 -9.88 10.19
C GLY A 96 0.59 -8.85 9.06
N LYS A 97 1.19 -7.71 9.43
CA LYS A 97 1.36 -6.54 8.56
C LYS A 97 2.35 -6.80 7.43
N LYS A 98 3.44 -7.51 7.71
CA LYS A 98 4.46 -7.88 6.74
C LYS A 98 3.87 -8.62 5.55
N TYR A 99 3.20 -9.75 5.82
CA TYR A 99 2.66 -10.59 4.74
C TYR A 99 1.49 -9.92 4.02
N THR A 100 0.66 -9.18 4.73
CA THR A 100 -0.40 -8.39 4.11
C THR A 100 0.16 -7.36 3.15
N LEU A 101 1.24 -6.66 3.52
CA LEU A 101 1.87 -5.67 2.65
C LEU A 101 2.51 -6.32 1.40
N ILE A 102 3.08 -7.52 1.52
CA ILE A 102 3.57 -8.30 0.38
C ILE A 102 2.43 -8.66 -0.57
N VAL A 103 1.32 -9.18 -0.04
CA VAL A 103 0.12 -9.52 -0.83
C VAL A 103 -0.40 -8.28 -1.56
N VAL A 104 -0.51 -7.16 -0.87
CA VAL A 104 -0.96 -5.88 -1.44
C VAL A 104 -0.02 -5.42 -2.56
N ALA A 105 1.29 -5.43 -2.35
CA ALA A 105 2.27 -5.03 -3.36
C ALA A 105 2.23 -5.95 -4.60
N SER A 106 2.06 -7.25 -4.40
CA SER A 106 1.89 -8.23 -5.49
C SER A 106 0.59 -8.01 -6.26
N LEU A 107 -0.51 -7.70 -5.58
CA LEU A 107 -1.79 -7.38 -6.22
C LEU A 107 -1.70 -6.09 -7.03
N ILE A 108 -1.04 -5.05 -6.54
CA ILE A 108 -0.81 -3.81 -7.29
C ILE A 108 -0.07 -4.10 -8.60
N ALA A 109 1.00 -4.88 -8.55
CA ALA A 109 1.75 -5.25 -9.75
C ALA A 109 0.87 -6.04 -10.74
N LEU A 110 0.14 -7.03 -10.26
CA LEU A 110 -0.74 -7.87 -11.09
C LEU A 110 -1.87 -7.06 -11.72
N THR A 111 -2.59 -6.26 -10.93
CA THR A 111 -3.72 -5.46 -11.42
C THR A 111 -3.30 -4.33 -12.36
N THR A 112 -2.05 -3.91 -12.32
CA THR A 112 -1.48 -2.96 -13.27
C THR A 112 -1.01 -3.66 -14.55
N PHE A 113 -0.51 -4.90 -14.43
CA PHE A 113 -0.05 -5.70 -15.56
C PHE A 113 -1.19 -6.18 -16.46
N LEU A 114 -2.32 -6.60 -15.90
CA LEU A 114 -3.47 -7.15 -16.66
C LEU A 114 -4.01 -6.16 -17.74
N PRO A 115 -4.31 -4.89 -17.42
CA PRO A 115 -4.74 -3.93 -18.44
C PRO A 115 -3.70 -3.67 -19.52
N MET A 116 -2.41 -3.81 -19.18
CA MET A 116 -1.33 -3.62 -20.14
C MET A 116 -1.32 -4.72 -21.22
N MET A 117 -1.72 -5.96 -20.84
CA MET A 117 -1.85 -7.07 -21.79
C MET A 117 -3.09 -6.94 -22.71
N THR A 118 -4.12 -6.25 -22.25
CA THR A 118 -5.39 -6.08 -22.98
C THR A 118 -5.85 -4.62 -22.96
N PRO A 119 -5.10 -3.69 -23.57
CA PRO A 119 -5.31 -2.25 -23.41
C PRO A 119 -6.69 -1.78 -23.85
N GLY A 120 -7.26 -2.37 -24.91
CA GLY A 120 -8.60 -2.03 -25.42
C GLY A 120 -9.76 -2.64 -24.63
N SER A 121 -9.54 -3.45 -23.61
CA SER A 121 -10.60 -4.08 -22.82
C SER A 121 -11.03 -3.20 -21.65
N TYR A 122 -12.14 -2.48 -21.81
CA TYR A 122 -12.74 -1.66 -20.75
C TYR A 122 -13.01 -2.44 -19.46
N GLN A 123 -13.50 -3.67 -19.57
CA GLN A 123 -13.83 -4.51 -18.42
C GLN A 123 -12.60 -4.88 -17.61
N VAL A 124 -11.47 -5.20 -18.25
CA VAL A 124 -10.22 -5.51 -17.58
C VAL A 124 -9.69 -4.28 -16.81
N TRP A 125 -9.75 -3.11 -17.41
CA TRP A 125 -9.40 -1.85 -16.75
C TRP A 125 -10.27 -1.61 -15.51
N LEU A 126 -11.58 -1.77 -15.64
CA LEU A 126 -12.54 -1.52 -14.57
C LEU A 126 -12.31 -2.46 -13.37
N VAL A 127 -12.22 -3.77 -13.62
CA VAL A 127 -11.97 -4.76 -12.56
C VAL A 127 -10.60 -4.56 -11.92
N SER A 128 -9.57 -4.32 -12.72
CA SER A 128 -8.22 -4.07 -12.21
C SER A 128 -8.17 -2.84 -11.32
N ARG A 129 -8.83 -1.76 -11.68
CA ARG A 129 -8.86 -0.53 -10.90
C ARG A 129 -9.72 -0.66 -9.64
N LEU A 130 -10.79 -1.43 -9.67
CA LEU A 130 -11.57 -1.77 -8.47
C LEU A 130 -10.68 -2.49 -7.44
N ILE A 131 -9.92 -3.49 -7.86
CA ILE A 131 -9.01 -4.24 -6.98
C ILE A 131 -7.87 -3.34 -6.50
N THR A 132 -7.27 -2.54 -7.39
CA THR A 132 -6.22 -1.57 -7.01
C THR A 132 -6.74 -0.58 -5.96
N GLY A 133 -7.98 -0.10 -6.09
CA GLY A 133 -8.62 0.72 -5.07
C GLY A 133 -8.71 0.00 -3.71
N GLY A 134 -9.05 -1.28 -3.72
CA GLY A 134 -9.07 -2.10 -2.51
C GLY A 134 -7.72 -2.21 -1.82
N THR A 135 -6.62 -2.25 -2.57
CA THR A 135 -5.26 -2.30 -2.00
C THR A 135 -4.89 -1.04 -1.21
N LEU A 136 -5.59 0.08 -1.43
CA LEU A 136 -5.39 1.34 -0.70
C LEU A 136 -5.52 1.14 0.83
N GLY A 137 -6.60 0.51 1.25
CA GLY A 137 -6.83 0.20 2.65
C GLY A 137 -5.75 -0.72 3.23
N GLY A 138 -5.27 -1.68 2.43
CA GLY A 138 -4.21 -2.59 2.82
C GLY A 138 -2.86 -1.89 3.06
N VAL A 139 -2.47 -0.98 2.17
CA VAL A 139 -1.20 -0.23 2.31
C VAL A 139 -1.23 0.66 3.54
N PHE A 140 -2.28 1.47 3.71
CA PHE A 140 -2.40 2.35 4.87
C PHE A 140 -2.48 1.58 6.19
N GLY A 141 -3.24 0.50 6.22
CA GLY A 141 -3.40 -0.34 7.40
C GLY A 141 -2.15 -1.12 7.82
N CYS A 142 -1.18 -1.31 6.92
CA CYS A 142 0.03 -2.08 7.20
C CYS A 142 1.29 -1.21 7.26
N ALA A 143 1.49 -0.29 6.32
CA ALA A 143 2.74 0.46 6.20
C ALA A 143 2.99 1.39 7.39
N MET A 144 1.99 2.16 7.79
CA MET A 144 2.11 3.09 8.92
C MET A 144 2.37 2.37 10.25
N PRO A 145 1.55 1.39 10.67
CA PRO A 145 1.83 0.64 11.89
C PRO A 145 3.17 -0.09 11.86
N LEU A 146 3.54 -0.68 10.72
CA LEU A 146 4.80 -1.39 10.58
C LEU A 146 6.01 -0.47 10.80
N VAL A 147 5.98 0.74 10.24
CA VAL A 147 7.02 1.75 10.48
C VAL A 147 7.06 2.19 11.94
N THR A 148 5.91 2.39 12.58
CA THR A 148 5.87 2.79 14.01
C THR A 148 6.38 1.70 14.93
N GLU A 149 6.29 0.42 14.56
CA GLU A 149 6.84 -0.71 15.32
C GLU A 149 8.34 -0.92 15.09
N LEU A 150 8.86 -0.50 13.93
CA LEU A 150 10.29 -0.61 13.61
C LEU A 150 11.15 0.43 14.32
N PHE A 151 10.57 1.59 14.71
CA PHE A 151 11.31 2.73 15.24
C PHE A 151 10.84 3.16 16.62
N PRO A 152 11.76 3.71 17.46
CA PRO A 152 11.43 4.28 18.76
C PRO A 152 10.38 5.40 18.63
N GLN A 153 9.57 5.56 19.69
CA GLN A 153 8.46 6.52 19.74
C GLN A 153 8.88 7.96 19.36
N LYS A 154 10.10 8.36 19.72
CA LYS A 154 10.68 9.67 19.39
C LYS A 154 10.67 10.00 17.88
N TYR A 155 10.76 9.00 17.01
CA TYR A 155 10.85 9.18 15.56
C TYR A 155 9.55 8.92 14.81
N ARG A 156 8.54 8.33 15.46
CA ARG A 156 7.29 7.89 14.82
C ARG A 156 6.57 9.01 14.06
N GLY A 157 6.44 10.19 14.67
CA GLY A 157 5.79 11.33 14.01
C GLY A 157 6.54 11.82 12.77
N LYS A 158 7.89 11.87 12.82
CA LYS A 158 8.71 12.27 11.67
C LYS A 158 8.59 11.27 10.51
N LEU A 159 8.61 9.97 10.84
CA LEU A 159 8.50 8.91 9.83
C LEU A 159 7.10 8.86 9.20
N ALA A 160 6.06 9.08 9.99
CA ALA A 160 4.70 9.21 9.49
C ALA A 160 4.56 10.41 8.54
N ALA A 161 5.15 11.56 8.88
CA ALA A 161 5.17 12.73 8.01
C ALA A 161 5.92 12.46 6.69
N VAL A 162 7.04 11.72 6.73
CA VAL A 162 7.75 11.29 5.52
C VAL A 162 6.86 10.42 4.66
N LEU A 163 6.21 9.39 5.21
CA LEU A 163 5.32 8.52 4.43
C LEU A 163 4.16 9.31 3.79
N THR A 164 3.52 10.21 4.54
CA THR A 164 2.42 11.02 3.98
C THR A 164 2.87 11.95 2.86
N SER A 165 4.08 12.51 2.94
CA SER A 165 4.62 13.38 1.88
C SER A 165 4.96 12.63 0.60
N LEU A 166 5.16 11.31 0.67
CA LEU A 166 5.44 10.48 -0.52
C LEU A 166 4.32 10.53 -1.56
N PHE A 167 3.07 10.77 -1.14
CA PHE A 167 1.96 10.92 -2.08
C PHE A 167 2.19 12.10 -3.03
N SER A 168 2.51 13.27 -2.49
CA SER A 168 2.79 14.46 -3.30
C SER A 168 4.05 14.28 -4.17
N LEU A 169 5.08 13.65 -3.62
CA LEU A 169 6.30 13.35 -4.37
C LEU A 169 6.03 12.36 -5.52
N ALA A 170 5.19 11.37 -5.31
CA ALA A 170 4.79 10.43 -6.36
C ALA A 170 4.00 11.10 -7.48
N MET A 171 3.16 12.09 -7.16
CA MET A 171 2.46 12.90 -8.16
C MET A 171 3.46 13.71 -9.02
N ILE A 172 4.41 14.38 -8.37
CA ILE A 172 5.45 15.15 -9.07
C ILE A 172 6.28 14.23 -9.97
N PHE A 173 6.72 13.10 -9.44
CA PHE A 173 7.47 12.08 -10.19
C PHE A 173 6.71 11.60 -11.42
N GLY A 174 5.43 11.24 -11.24
CA GLY A 174 4.59 10.78 -12.35
C GLY A 174 4.37 11.85 -13.41
N GLY A 175 4.12 13.10 -13.00
CA GLY A 175 3.97 14.22 -13.93
C GLY A 175 5.24 14.50 -14.71
N GLN A 176 6.40 14.47 -14.08
CA GLN A 176 7.69 14.62 -14.76
C GLN A 176 7.95 13.48 -15.73
N LEU A 177 7.72 12.23 -15.30
CA LEU A 177 7.90 11.06 -16.15
C LEU A 177 6.99 11.13 -17.39
N TYR A 178 5.73 11.51 -17.23
CA TYR A 178 4.80 11.73 -18.31
C TYR A 178 5.27 12.84 -19.26
N SER A 179 5.75 13.96 -18.72
CA SER A 179 6.27 15.08 -19.50
C SER A 179 7.46 14.69 -20.41
N PHE A 180 8.32 13.77 -19.92
CA PHE A 180 9.46 13.26 -20.70
C PHE A 180 9.06 12.21 -21.73
N MET A 181 8.08 11.34 -21.42
CA MET A 181 7.73 10.19 -22.25
C MET A 181 6.68 10.52 -23.31
N GLY A 182 5.78 11.47 -23.03
CA GLY A 182 4.65 11.80 -23.90
C GLY A 182 3.60 10.68 -23.99
N ASP A 183 2.55 10.95 -24.77
CA ASP A 183 1.39 10.04 -24.90
C ASP A 183 1.73 8.70 -25.57
N SER A 184 2.73 8.68 -26.44
CA SER A 184 3.10 7.48 -27.23
C SER A 184 3.78 6.38 -26.38
N ASN A 185 4.32 6.70 -25.21
CA ASN A 185 5.09 5.77 -24.40
C ASN A 185 4.38 5.39 -23.08
N TRP A 186 3.06 5.29 -23.12
CA TRP A 186 2.25 4.93 -21.94
C TRP A 186 2.69 3.62 -21.27
N GLN A 187 3.27 2.68 -22.04
CA GLN A 187 3.79 1.41 -21.49
C GLN A 187 4.90 1.64 -20.48
N VAL A 188 5.76 2.63 -20.68
CA VAL A 188 6.85 2.97 -19.74
C VAL A 188 6.28 3.41 -18.39
N LEU A 189 5.21 4.22 -18.41
CA LEU A 189 4.50 4.63 -17.20
C LEU A 189 3.93 3.42 -16.44
N MET A 190 3.38 2.45 -17.18
CA MET A 190 2.85 1.23 -16.56
C MET A 190 3.95 0.31 -16.03
N TYR A 191 5.07 0.12 -16.75
CA TYR A 191 6.21 -0.66 -16.24
C TYR A 191 6.79 -0.04 -14.96
N THR A 192 6.88 1.28 -14.90
CA THR A 192 7.31 2.00 -13.68
C THR A 192 6.34 1.78 -12.52
N ALA A 193 5.07 1.55 -12.79
CA ALA A 193 4.06 1.22 -11.77
C ALA A 193 4.10 -0.26 -11.33
N ILE A 194 4.68 -1.16 -12.12
CA ILE A 194 4.69 -2.62 -11.87
C ILE A 194 6.00 -3.06 -11.20
N ILE A 195 7.14 -2.70 -11.80
CA ILE A 195 8.45 -3.26 -11.42
C ILE A 195 8.85 -2.89 -9.98
N PRO A 196 8.82 -1.60 -9.56
CA PRO A 196 9.30 -1.25 -8.24
C PRO A 196 8.44 -1.80 -7.08
N PRO A 197 7.09 -1.86 -7.15
CA PRO A 197 6.31 -2.55 -6.13
C PRO A 197 6.64 -4.04 -6.02
N ALA A 198 6.86 -4.72 -7.15
CA ALA A 198 7.26 -6.12 -7.16
C ALA A 198 8.63 -6.33 -6.49
N VAL A 199 9.62 -5.51 -6.83
CA VAL A 199 10.92 -5.50 -6.16
C VAL A 199 10.78 -5.17 -4.68
N GLY A 200 9.97 -4.18 -4.34
CA GLY A 200 9.68 -3.79 -2.96
C GLY A 200 9.04 -4.92 -2.15
N ALA A 201 8.16 -5.73 -2.75
CA ALA A 201 7.59 -6.91 -2.09
C ALA A 201 8.68 -7.93 -1.72
N VAL A 202 9.64 -8.18 -2.62
CA VAL A 202 10.80 -9.04 -2.34
C VAL A 202 11.67 -8.44 -1.24
N MET A 203 11.94 -7.14 -1.28
CA MET A 203 12.70 -6.46 -0.23
C MET A 203 12.01 -6.55 1.13
N ILE A 204 10.69 -6.37 1.20
CA ILE A 204 9.93 -6.54 2.44
C ILE A 204 10.06 -7.97 2.96
N PHE A 205 9.96 -8.95 2.08
CA PHE A 205 10.13 -10.35 2.47
C PHE A 205 11.49 -10.61 3.12
N LEU A 206 12.56 -10.05 2.58
CA LEU A 206 13.94 -10.27 3.02
C LEU A 206 14.32 -9.44 4.27
N PHE A 207 13.93 -8.18 4.34
CA PHE A 207 14.46 -7.23 5.33
C PHE A 207 13.51 -6.93 6.48
N VAL A 208 12.20 -7.00 6.26
CA VAL A 208 11.23 -6.73 7.32
C VAL A 208 11.08 -7.97 8.20
N PRO A 209 11.21 -7.83 9.52
CA PRO A 209 11.01 -8.96 10.44
C PRO A 209 9.55 -9.41 10.46
N ASN A 210 9.34 -10.65 10.88
CA ASN A 210 7.99 -11.20 10.98
C ASN A 210 7.29 -10.62 12.22
N ASP A 211 6.15 -9.98 12.01
CA ASP A 211 5.32 -9.35 13.04
C ASP A 211 4.14 -10.24 13.50
N TYR A 212 3.99 -11.43 12.94
CA TYR A 212 2.85 -12.32 13.20
C TYR A 212 2.69 -12.68 14.68
N GLN A 213 3.80 -12.97 15.37
CA GLN A 213 3.75 -13.33 16.80
C GLN A 213 3.29 -12.15 17.66
N ASN A 214 3.76 -10.94 17.36
CA ASN A 214 3.33 -9.73 18.05
C ASN A 214 1.85 -9.43 17.80
N THR A 215 1.41 -9.58 16.57
CA THR A 215 -0.01 -9.39 16.20
C THR A 215 -0.91 -10.38 16.93
N ARG A 216 -0.48 -11.64 17.04
CA ARG A 216 -1.22 -12.68 17.77
C ARG A 216 -1.32 -12.37 19.26
N GLN A 217 -0.23 -11.99 19.90
CA GLN A 217 -0.21 -11.61 21.32
C GLN A 217 -1.14 -10.42 21.61
N LEU A 218 -1.10 -9.38 20.76
CA LEU A 218 -2.00 -8.23 20.88
C LEU A 218 -3.48 -8.61 20.75
N ASN A 219 -3.80 -9.52 19.85
CA ASN A 219 -5.16 -10.01 19.68
C ASN A 219 -5.64 -10.85 20.87
N GLU A 220 -4.77 -11.65 21.48
CA GLU A 220 -5.08 -12.44 22.68
C GLU A 220 -5.32 -11.52 23.90
N VAL A 221 -4.48 -10.49 24.09
CA VAL A 221 -4.66 -9.49 25.14
C VAL A 221 -5.98 -8.71 24.96
N SER A 222 -6.27 -8.29 23.73
CA SER A 222 -7.52 -7.58 23.42
C SER A 222 -8.76 -8.43 23.69
N LYS A 223 -8.73 -9.74 23.37
CA LYS A 223 -9.84 -10.67 23.69
C LYS A 223 -10.06 -10.79 25.19
N GLN A 224 -8.99 -11.00 25.97
CA GLN A 224 -9.09 -11.11 27.41
C GLN A 224 -9.63 -9.81 28.06
N GLN A 225 -9.28 -8.66 27.50
CA GLN A 225 -9.78 -7.38 28.00
C GLN A 225 -11.26 -7.18 27.69
N ASN A 226 -11.71 -7.56 26.50
CA ASN A 226 -13.12 -7.50 26.11
C ASN A 226 -13.99 -8.47 26.92
N GLU A 227 -13.49 -9.67 27.21
CA GLU A 227 -14.16 -10.61 28.09
C GLU A 227 -14.33 -10.05 29.51
N LYS A 228 -13.29 -9.42 30.09
CA LYS A 228 -13.39 -8.77 31.40
C LYS A 228 -14.40 -7.63 31.46
N ILE A 229 -14.53 -6.87 30.38
CA ILE A 229 -15.52 -5.76 30.29
C ILE A 229 -16.96 -6.32 30.15
N SER A 230 -17.12 -7.46 29.50
CA SER A 230 -18.43 -8.11 29.33
C SER A 230 -18.98 -8.70 30.62
N TYR A 231 -18.16 -8.92 31.65
CA TYR A 231 -18.56 -9.44 32.99
C TYR A 231 -18.76 -8.32 34.03
N LEU A 232 -18.60 -7.04 33.64
CA LEU A 232 -18.89 -5.86 34.48
C LEU A 232 -20.20 -5.21 34.06
#